data_300da06f3bb9b7ad486c88cc4de3449b
#
_entry.id   300da06f3bb9b7ad486c88cc4de3449b
#
_cell.length_a   1.000
_cell.length_b   1.000
_cell.length_c   1.000
_cell.angle_alpha   90.00
_cell.angle_beta   90.00
_cell.angle_gamma   90.00
#
_symmetry.space_group_name_H-M   'P 1'
#
loop_
_entity.id
_entity.type
_entity.pdbx_description
1 polymer ?
#
loop_
_entity_poly.entity_id
_entity_poly.type
_entity_poly.pdbx_seq_one_letter_code
_entity_poly.pdbx_strand_id
1 'polypeptide(L)'
;NVKHSLSDTEYNDRRFACKSISKLLSVKALRDATEADLEKIIDKVTPANYQKALYVIQENSRTLKAAKAIEYGDLETLGSLIYQSHNGLSNQYKVSCHELDFLVDQAKANPNILGARMMGGGFGGCTINLIAKTQAEAFAEKVSKAYHREFNKTCSVYFIEISEGTHLVK
;
A
#
# COMPACT_ATOMS: atom_id res chain seq x y z
N ASN A 1 10.66 0.30 13.20
CA ASN A 1 11.30 1.63 13.27
C ASN A 1 12.38 1.80 12.19
N VAL A 2 12.04 1.55 10.94
CA VAL A 2 12.89 1.90 9.80
C VAL A 2 12.70 3.40 9.55
N LYS A 3 13.77 4.18 9.69
CA LYS A 3 13.72 5.61 9.37
C LYS A 3 13.44 5.76 7.88
N HIS A 4 12.51 6.64 7.53
CA HIS A 4 12.28 7.04 6.15
C HIS A 4 13.58 7.61 5.56
N SER A 5 14.06 6.97 4.52
CA SER A 5 15.08 7.53 3.65
C SER A 5 14.38 8.01 2.37
N LEU A 6 13.43 8.94 2.53
CA LEU A 6 12.90 9.66 1.39
C LEU A 6 14.03 10.55 0.85
N SER A 7 14.77 10.01 -0.09
CA SER A 7 15.51 10.92 -0.95
C SER A 7 14.44 11.64 -1.81
N ASP A 8 14.49 12.97 -1.86
CA ASP A 8 13.61 13.78 -2.72
C ASP A 8 13.61 13.27 -4.18
N THR A 9 14.69 12.63 -4.61
CA THR A 9 14.86 11.97 -5.90
C THR A 9 13.86 10.84 -6.11
N GLU A 10 13.72 9.88 -5.19
CA GLU A 10 12.87 8.70 -5.34
C GLU A 10 11.37 9.06 -5.46
N TYR A 11 10.92 10.00 -4.64
CA TYR A 11 9.54 10.50 -4.73
C TYR A 11 9.30 11.25 -6.05
N ASN A 12 10.24 12.12 -6.43
CA ASN A 12 10.16 12.90 -7.65
C ASN A 12 10.17 12.00 -8.91
N ASP A 13 10.95 10.93 -8.93
CA ASP A 13 10.98 9.98 -10.05
C ASP A 13 9.60 9.37 -10.33
N ARG A 14 8.87 9.00 -9.27
CA ARG A 14 7.52 8.44 -9.42
C ARG A 14 6.52 9.48 -9.91
N ARG A 15 6.62 10.71 -9.37
CA ARG A 15 5.81 11.83 -9.82
C ARG A 15 6.08 12.18 -11.29
N PHE A 16 7.35 12.21 -11.69
CA PHE A 16 7.74 12.46 -13.09
C PHE A 16 7.25 11.36 -14.03
N ALA A 17 7.40 10.09 -13.66
CA ALA A 17 6.91 8.98 -14.44
C ALA A 17 5.40 9.09 -14.69
N CYS A 18 4.61 9.30 -13.63
CA CYS A 18 3.17 9.46 -13.74
C CYS A 18 2.78 10.66 -14.61
N LYS A 19 3.44 11.82 -14.41
CA LYS A 19 3.17 13.05 -15.18
C LYS A 19 3.52 12.89 -16.66
N SER A 20 4.62 12.23 -16.97
CA SER A 20 5.05 11.97 -18.36
C SER A 20 4.07 11.06 -19.08
N ILE A 21 3.61 10.01 -18.40
CA ILE A 21 2.64 9.07 -18.97
C ILE A 21 1.26 9.72 -19.13
N SER A 22 0.80 10.53 -18.18
CA SER A 22 -0.45 11.29 -18.33
C SER A 22 -0.41 12.19 -19.57
N LYS A 23 0.74 12.83 -19.87
CA LYS A 23 0.93 13.63 -21.08
C LYS A 23 0.85 12.79 -22.35
N LEU A 24 1.52 11.62 -22.38
CA LEU A 24 1.47 10.70 -23.53
C LEU A 24 0.05 10.20 -23.81
N LEU A 25 -0.74 10.00 -22.76
CA LEU A 25 -2.13 9.58 -22.87
C LEU A 25 -3.10 10.75 -23.10
N SER A 26 -2.63 12.01 -23.09
CA SER A 26 -3.46 13.20 -23.21
C SER A 26 -4.56 13.32 -22.16
N VAL A 27 -4.28 12.83 -20.93
CA VAL A 27 -5.18 12.93 -19.78
C VAL A 27 -4.64 13.89 -18.73
N LYS A 28 -5.53 14.45 -17.89
CA LYS A 28 -5.13 15.37 -16.81
C LYS A 28 -4.35 14.66 -15.71
N ALA A 29 -4.76 13.43 -15.38
CA ALA A 29 -4.14 12.58 -14.38
C ALA A 29 -4.39 11.10 -14.70
N LEU A 30 -3.57 10.19 -14.18
CA LEU A 30 -3.72 8.75 -14.39
C LEU A 30 -5.05 8.17 -13.86
N ARG A 31 -5.76 8.88 -13.00
CA ARG A 31 -7.13 8.50 -12.61
C ARG A 31 -8.14 8.56 -13.77
N ASP A 32 -7.83 9.32 -14.81
CA ASP A 32 -8.65 9.48 -16.01
C ASP A 32 -8.28 8.51 -17.12
N ALA A 33 -7.29 7.63 -16.87
CA ALA A 33 -6.80 6.61 -17.81
C ALA A 33 -7.20 5.20 -17.36
N THR A 34 -7.28 4.30 -18.34
CA THR A 34 -7.51 2.87 -18.15
C THR A 34 -6.24 2.07 -18.40
N GLU A 35 -6.23 0.79 -17.97
CA GLU A 35 -5.14 -0.15 -18.32
C GLU A 35 -5.03 -0.31 -19.82
N ALA A 36 -6.17 -0.36 -20.54
CA ALA A 36 -6.18 -0.46 -22.01
C ALA A 36 -5.59 0.78 -22.68
N ASP A 37 -5.71 1.97 -22.10
CA ASP A 37 -5.05 3.17 -22.64
C ASP A 37 -3.54 3.11 -22.42
N LEU A 38 -3.11 2.62 -21.26
CA LEU A 38 -1.68 2.45 -20.96
C LEU A 38 -1.03 1.43 -21.91
N GLU A 39 -1.72 0.35 -22.25
CA GLU A 39 -1.27 -0.68 -23.19
C GLU A 39 -0.93 -0.09 -24.58
N LYS A 40 -1.72 0.85 -25.06
CA LYS A 40 -1.51 1.51 -26.38
C LYS A 40 -0.19 2.26 -26.48
N ILE A 41 0.46 2.54 -25.37
CA ILE A 41 1.73 3.28 -25.33
C ILE A 41 2.88 2.46 -24.75
N ILE A 42 2.73 1.14 -24.62
CA ILE A 42 3.72 0.27 -23.97
C ILE A 42 5.10 0.43 -24.60
N ASP A 43 5.18 0.54 -25.93
CA ASP A 43 6.45 0.70 -26.67
C ASP A 43 7.07 2.11 -26.53
N LYS A 44 6.35 3.06 -25.95
CA LYS A 44 6.78 4.47 -25.78
C LYS A 44 7.30 4.77 -24.37
N VAL A 45 7.25 3.80 -23.47
CA VAL A 45 7.62 3.96 -22.07
C VAL A 45 8.56 2.85 -21.64
N THR A 46 9.39 3.13 -20.65
CA THR A 46 10.24 2.08 -20.07
C THR A 46 9.38 1.10 -19.25
N PRO A 47 9.76 -0.19 -19.18
CA PRO A 47 9.03 -1.18 -18.38
C PRO A 47 8.82 -0.72 -16.91
N ALA A 48 9.82 -0.07 -16.31
CA ALA A 48 9.74 0.43 -14.95
C ALA A 48 8.68 1.54 -14.80
N ASN A 49 8.60 2.48 -15.74
CA ASN A 49 7.61 3.55 -15.71
C ASN A 49 6.21 3.04 -16.07
N TYR A 50 6.11 2.06 -16.97
CA TYR A 50 4.87 1.35 -17.23
C TYR A 50 4.30 0.74 -15.97
N GLN A 51 5.10 -0.02 -15.20
CA GLN A 51 4.66 -0.64 -13.96
C GLN A 51 4.23 0.37 -12.89
N LYS A 52 4.93 1.51 -12.78
CA LYS A 52 4.52 2.59 -11.88
C LYS A 52 3.16 3.17 -12.23
N ALA A 53 2.92 3.43 -13.53
CA ALA A 53 1.64 3.97 -13.99
C ALA A 53 0.51 2.94 -13.86
N LEU A 54 0.78 1.69 -14.21
CA LEU A 54 -0.16 0.59 -14.05
C LEU A 54 -0.62 0.45 -12.60
N TYR A 55 0.33 0.49 -11.66
CA TYR A 55 -0.01 0.49 -10.23
C TYR A 55 -0.98 1.62 -9.88
N VAL A 56 -0.71 2.85 -10.32
CA VAL A 56 -1.56 4.02 -9.99
C VAL A 56 -2.98 3.86 -10.55
N ILE A 57 -3.10 3.40 -11.81
CA ILE A 57 -4.41 3.14 -12.44
C ILE A 57 -5.17 2.05 -11.67
N GLN A 58 -4.49 0.96 -11.35
CA GLN A 58 -5.08 -0.15 -10.59
C GLN A 58 -5.46 0.25 -9.17
N GLU A 59 -4.63 1.07 -8.50
CA GLU A 59 -4.88 1.54 -7.13
C GLU A 59 -6.09 2.47 -7.06
N ASN A 60 -6.32 3.32 -8.07
CA ASN A 60 -7.53 4.12 -8.18
C ASN A 60 -8.79 3.22 -8.22
N SER A 61 -8.79 2.19 -9.07
CA SER A 61 -9.88 1.22 -9.15
C SER A 61 -10.05 0.45 -7.84
N ARG A 62 -8.94 0.03 -7.24
CA ARG A 62 -8.91 -0.72 -5.97
C ARG A 62 -9.49 0.10 -4.83
N THR A 63 -9.17 1.40 -4.75
CA THR A 63 -9.72 2.31 -3.74
C THR A 63 -11.23 2.41 -3.82
N LEU A 64 -11.80 2.54 -5.04
CA LEU A 64 -13.25 2.59 -5.23
C LEU A 64 -13.93 1.27 -4.84
N LYS A 65 -13.31 0.13 -5.14
CA LYS A 65 -13.81 -1.18 -4.73
C LYS A 65 -13.74 -1.35 -3.20
N ALA A 66 -12.66 -0.86 -2.57
CA ALA A 66 -12.51 -0.90 -1.12
C ALA A 66 -13.58 -0.05 -0.41
N ALA A 67 -13.89 1.15 -0.94
CA ALA A 67 -14.96 1.97 -0.41
C ALA A 67 -16.32 1.23 -0.43
N LYS A 68 -16.65 0.56 -1.55
CA LYS A 68 -17.86 -0.26 -1.65
C LYS A 68 -17.85 -1.44 -0.68
N ALA A 69 -16.71 -2.13 -0.54
CA ALA A 69 -16.60 -3.23 0.42
C ALA A 69 -16.87 -2.76 1.86
N ILE A 70 -16.39 -1.57 2.23
CA ILE A 70 -16.69 -0.96 3.53
C ILE A 70 -18.19 -0.65 3.66
N GLU A 71 -18.82 -0.05 2.65
CA GLU A 71 -20.26 0.27 2.66
C GLU A 71 -21.14 -0.97 2.87
N TYR A 72 -20.73 -2.11 2.29
CA TYR A 72 -21.46 -3.38 2.43
C TYR A 72 -21.01 -4.26 3.61
N GLY A 73 -20.02 -3.81 4.39
CA GLY A 73 -19.45 -4.61 5.49
C GLY A 73 -18.67 -5.85 5.04
N ASP A 74 -18.24 -5.90 3.77
CA ASP A 74 -17.47 -7.01 3.20
C ASP A 74 -16.00 -6.90 3.56
N LEU A 75 -15.67 -7.34 4.77
CA LEU A 75 -14.30 -7.27 5.30
C LEU A 75 -13.33 -8.23 4.61
N GLU A 76 -13.81 -9.34 4.03
CA GLU A 76 -12.97 -10.27 3.29
C GLU A 76 -12.48 -9.65 1.97
N THR A 77 -13.40 -9.07 1.21
CA THR A 77 -13.03 -8.31 -0.01
C THR A 77 -12.12 -7.14 0.34
N LEU A 78 -12.42 -6.37 1.39
CA LEU A 78 -11.57 -5.27 1.84
C LEU A 78 -10.16 -5.76 2.17
N GLY A 79 -10.03 -6.85 2.93
CA GLY A 79 -8.75 -7.44 3.30
C GLY A 79 -7.93 -7.88 2.09
N SER A 80 -8.57 -8.55 1.14
CA SER A 80 -7.95 -8.95 -0.14
C SER A 80 -7.42 -7.72 -0.92
N LEU A 81 -8.22 -6.66 -1.01
CA LEU A 81 -7.82 -5.41 -1.70
C LEU A 81 -6.64 -4.72 -0.99
N ILE A 82 -6.58 -4.77 0.34
CA ILE A 82 -5.46 -4.25 1.13
C ILE A 82 -4.17 -5.02 0.81
N TYR A 83 -4.20 -6.35 0.73
CA TYR A 83 -3.04 -7.16 0.33
C TYR A 83 -2.62 -6.89 -1.11
N GLN A 84 -3.56 -6.74 -2.05
CA GLN A 84 -3.27 -6.39 -3.44
C GLN A 84 -2.60 -5.02 -3.55
N SER A 85 -3.05 -4.05 -2.75
CA SER A 85 -2.43 -2.72 -2.67
C SER A 85 -0.96 -2.82 -2.24
N HIS A 86 -0.67 -3.59 -1.18
CA HIS A 86 0.71 -3.80 -0.73
C HIS A 86 1.58 -4.48 -1.81
N ASN A 87 1.06 -5.51 -2.44
CA ASN A 87 1.76 -6.19 -3.52
C ASN A 87 2.14 -5.22 -4.66
N GLY A 88 1.23 -4.34 -5.04
CA GLY A 88 1.50 -3.30 -6.03
C GLY A 88 2.52 -2.27 -5.56
N LEU A 89 2.45 -1.83 -4.30
CA LEU A 89 3.44 -0.92 -3.70
C LEU A 89 4.84 -1.52 -3.66
N SER A 90 4.96 -2.80 -3.32
CA SER A 90 6.24 -3.51 -3.26
C SER A 90 6.78 -3.85 -4.65
N ASN A 91 5.98 -4.44 -5.52
CA ASN A 91 6.46 -5.06 -6.76
C ASN A 91 6.39 -4.16 -8.00
N GLN A 92 5.40 -3.25 -8.09
CA GLN A 92 5.20 -2.37 -9.25
C GLN A 92 5.71 -0.95 -8.99
N TYR A 93 5.26 -0.35 -7.88
CA TYR A 93 5.60 1.04 -7.54
C TYR A 93 6.95 1.17 -6.84
N LYS A 94 7.47 0.07 -6.28
CA LYS A 94 8.80 -0.04 -5.65
C LYS A 94 9.03 0.98 -4.53
N VAL A 95 8.08 1.06 -3.59
CA VAL A 95 8.17 1.95 -2.42
C VAL A 95 8.22 1.19 -1.10
N SER A 96 8.13 -0.14 -1.12
CA SER A 96 8.29 -0.94 0.09
C SER A 96 9.77 -1.16 0.43
N CYS A 97 10.01 -1.80 1.56
CA CYS A 97 11.34 -2.27 1.99
C CYS A 97 11.20 -3.65 2.64
N HIS A 98 12.33 -4.33 2.83
CA HIS A 98 12.37 -5.69 3.37
C HIS A 98 11.63 -5.83 4.70
N GLU A 99 11.77 -4.86 5.60
CA GLU A 99 11.10 -4.87 6.90
C GLU A 99 9.58 -4.74 6.78
N LEU A 100 9.08 -3.93 5.84
CA LEU A 100 7.64 -3.78 5.61
C LEU A 100 7.05 -5.02 4.93
N ASP A 101 7.74 -5.55 3.94
CA ASP A 101 7.34 -6.78 3.25
C ASP A 101 7.30 -7.97 4.22
N PHE A 102 8.31 -8.11 5.08
CA PHE A 102 8.33 -9.11 6.14
C PHE A 102 7.11 -9.01 7.06
N LEU A 103 6.76 -7.80 7.53
CA LEU A 103 5.59 -7.60 8.40
C LEU A 103 4.29 -8.01 7.71
N VAL A 104 4.13 -7.70 6.43
CA VAL A 104 2.94 -8.12 5.66
C VAL A 104 2.93 -9.62 5.41
N ASP A 105 4.09 -10.25 5.18
CA ASP A 105 4.17 -11.70 5.01
C ASP A 105 3.83 -12.44 6.32
N GLN A 106 4.25 -11.91 7.48
CA GLN A 106 3.81 -12.43 8.78
C GLN A 106 2.29 -12.31 8.97
N ALA A 107 1.68 -11.23 8.48
CA ALA A 107 0.23 -11.06 8.49
C ALA A 107 -0.46 -12.08 7.57
N LYS A 108 0.02 -12.26 6.33
CA LYS A 108 -0.53 -13.27 5.38
C LYS A 108 -0.46 -14.70 5.91
N ALA A 109 0.58 -15.01 6.67
CA ALA A 109 0.75 -16.34 7.27
C ALA A 109 -0.19 -16.60 8.46
N ASN A 110 -0.99 -15.62 8.89
CA ASN A 110 -1.94 -15.74 9.98
C ASN A 110 -3.38 -15.62 9.46
N PRO A 111 -4.19 -16.69 9.54
CA PRO A 111 -5.55 -16.72 8.99
C PRO A 111 -6.52 -15.72 9.66
N ASN A 112 -6.16 -15.19 10.84
CA ASN A 112 -6.97 -14.19 11.54
C ASN A 112 -6.72 -12.75 11.04
N ILE A 113 -5.78 -12.56 10.10
CA ILE A 113 -5.50 -11.24 9.51
C ILE A 113 -6.15 -11.18 8.13
N LEU A 114 -7.17 -10.36 8.01
CA LEU A 114 -7.91 -10.21 6.76
C LEU A 114 -7.12 -9.44 5.70
N GLY A 115 -6.32 -8.47 6.11
CA GLY A 115 -5.51 -7.65 5.21
C GLY A 115 -4.39 -6.92 5.90
N ALA A 116 -3.30 -6.69 5.20
CA ALA A 116 -2.18 -5.87 5.67
C ALA A 116 -1.49 -5.16 4.51
N ARG A 117 -1.02 -3.94 4.75
CA ARG A 117 -0.21 -3.18 3.80
C ARG A 117 0.70 -2.19 4.51
N MET A 118 1.76 -1.79 3.84
CA MET A 118 2.49 -0.61 4.24
C MET A 118 1.61 0.64 4.16
N MET A 119 1.89 1.66 4.96
CA MET A 119 1.25 2.96 4.89
C MET A 119 2.28 4.10 4.84
N GLY A 120 1.83 5.27 4.36
CA GLY A 120 2.68 6.44 4.16
C GLY A 120 3.43 6.42 2.83
N GLY A 121 4.52 7.17 2.75
CA GLY A 121 5.32 7.37 1.53
C GLY A 121 6.19 6.18 1.14
N GLY A 122 6.37 5.21 2.00
CA GLY A 122 7.24 4.06 1.80
C GLY A 122 8.69 4.28 2.23
N PHE A 123 9.59 3.39 1.79
CA PHE A 123 11.03 3.36 2.15
C PHE A 123 11.28 3.22 3.65
N GLY A 124 10.33 2.72 4.40
CA GLY A 124 10.27 2.60 5.84
C GLY A 124 8.89 2.96 6.37
N GLY A 125 8.77 3.19 7.66
CA GLY A 125 7.51 3.52 8.31
C GLY A 125 6.85 2.30 8.97
N CYS A 126 5.56 2.11 8.74
CA CYS A 126 4.77 1.07 9.39
C CYS A 126 3.84 0.34 8.42
N THR A 127 3.23 -0.73 8.90
CA THR A 127 2.12 -1.42 8.25
C THR A 127 0.83 -1.18 9.03
N ILE A 128 -0.31 -1.20 8.33
CA ILE A 128 -1.64 -1.28 8.92
C ILE A 128 -2.18 -2.67 8.68
N ASN A 129 -2.89 -3.22 9.67
CA ASN A 129 -3.43 -4.57 9.63
C ASN A 129 -4.93 -4.55 9.95
N LEU A 130 -5.73 -5.24 9.14
CA LEU A 130 -7.15 -5.48 9.40
C LEU A 130 -7.30 -6.82 10.11
N ILE A 131 -7.67 -6.77 11.37
CA ILE A 131 -7.72 -7.93 12.28
C ILE A 131 -8.87 -7.80 13.27
N ALA A 132 -9.43 -8.93 13.70
CA ALA A 132 -10.39 -8.94 14.79
C ALA A 132 -9.75 -8.45 16.09
N LYS A 133 -10.42 -7.55 16.84
CA LYS A 133 -9.90 -6.93 18.06
C LYS A 133 -9.40 -7.98 19.08
N THR A 134 -10.11 -9.11 19.19
CA THR A 134 -9.74 -10.21 20.12
C THR A 134 -8.44 -10.92 19.77
N GLN A 135 -7.93 -10.77 18.55
CA GLN A 135 -6.71 -11.41 18.05
C GLN A 135 -5.51 -10.45 17.97
N ALA A 136 -5.77 -9.16 18.15
CA ALA A 136 -4.79 -8.11 17.90
C ALA A 136 -3.56 -8.19 18.81
N GLU A 137 -3.75 -8.40 20.11
CA GLU A 137 -2.64 -8.48 21.09
C GLU A 137 -1.75 -9.70 20.83
N ALA A 138 -2.36 -10.88 20.63
CA ALA A 138 -1.62 -12.10 20.35
C ALA A 138 -0.80 -12.02 19.05
N PHE A 139 -1.36 -11.38 18.01
CA PHE A 139 -0.64 -11.14 16.77
C PHE A 139 0.50 -10.14 16.97
N ALA A 140 0.26 -9.05 17.67
CA ALA A 140 1.27 -8.03 17.95
C ALA A 140 2.48 -8.61 18.69
N GLU A 141 2.25 -9.44 19.68
CA GLU A 141 3.33 -10.13 20.42
C GLU A 141 4.12 -11.08 19.51
N LYS A 142 3.42 -11.90 18.72
CA LYS A 142 4.04 -12.86 17.80
C LYS A 142 4.89 -12.15 16.74
N VAL A 143 4.34 -11.12 16.10
CA VAL A 143 5.03 -10.41 15.01
C VAL A 143 6.21 -9.60 15.54
N SER A 144 6.10 -8.99 16.73
CA SER A 144 7.20 -8.26 17.37
C SER A 144 8.38 -9.16 17.69
N LYS A 145 8.13 -10.37 18.20
CA LYS A 145 9.18 -11.38 18.46
C LYS A 145 9.82 -11.85 17.15
N ALA A 146 9.02 -12.09 16.11
CA ALA A 146 9.54 -12.50 14.80
C ALA A 146 10.39 -11.41 14.15
N TYR A 147 9.93 -10.16 14.21
CA TYR A 147 10.64 -9.00 13.69
C TYR A 147 11.98 -8.77 14.41
N HIS A 148 11.98 -8.91 15.75
CA HIS A 148 13.22 -8.77 16.52
C HIS A 148 14.24 -9.86 16.16
N ARG A 149 13.80 -11.10 15.95
CA ARG A 149 14.68 -12.20 15.55
C ARG A 149 15.30 -11.99 14.16
N GLU A 150 14.49 -11.46 13.23
CA GLU A 150 14.92 -11.26 11.84
C GLU A 150 15.86 -10.07 11.69
N PHE A 151 15.50 -8.95 12.33
CA PHE A 151 16.19 -7.67 12.08
C PHE A 151 17.04 -7.16 13.25
N ASN A 152 17.01 -7.83 14.40
CA ASN A 152 17.60 -7.32 15.66
C ASN A 152 17.13 -5.88 15.99
N LYS A 153 15.88 -5.57 15.68
CA LYS A 153 15.22 -4.27 15.87
C LYS A 153 13.92 -4.43 16.65
N THR A 154 13.50 -3.38 17.34
CA THR A 154 12.21 -3.35 18.03
C THR A 154 11.11 -2.89 17.08
N CYS A 155 10.00 -3.63 17.07
CA CYS A 155 8.78 -3.25 16.37
C CYS A 155 7.83 -2.53 17.35
N SER A 156 7.50 -1.27 17.08
CA SER A 156 6.47 -0.56 17.84
C SER A 156 5.09 -0.95 17.36
N VAL A 157 4.16 -1.19 18.27
CA VAL A 157 2.78 -1.54 17.96
C VAL A 157 1.84 -0.45 18.47
N TYR A 158 0.85 -0.10 17.66
CA TYR A 158 -0.17 0.88 18.00
C TYR A 158 -1.54 0.25 17.74
N PHE A 159 -2.35 0.14 18.79
CA PHE A 159 -3.76 -0.23 18.66
C PHE A 159 -4.54 1.03 18.32
N ILE A 160 -5.23 1.02 17.19
CA ILE A 160 -5.99 2.18 16.72
C ILE A 160 -7.48 1.83 16.69
N GLU A 161 -8.30 2.83 16.95
CA GLU A 161 -9.74 2.76 16.78
C GLU A 161 -10.17 3.73 15.68
N ILE A 162 -11.17 3.32 14.89
CA ILE A 162 -11.76 4.18 13.86
C ILE A 162 -12.60 5.23 14.59
N SER A 163 -12.34 6.49 14.31
CA SER A 163 -13.07 7.63 14.84
C SER A 163 -13.69 8.46 13.71
N GLU A 164 -14.40 9.52 14.10
CA GLU A 164 -14.92 10.48 13.12
C GLU A 164 -13.78 11.08 12.28
N GLY A 165 -14.06 11.32 11.00
CA GLY A 165 -13.12 11.93 10.08
C GLY A 165 -12.80 13.39 10.46
N THR A 166 -11.97 14.04 9.66
CA THR A 166 -11.61 15.46 9.85
C THR A 166 -12.84 16.34 9.86
N HIS A 167 -13.02 17.13 10.90
CA HIS A 167 -14.12 18.07 11.07
C HIS A 167 -13.66 19.37 11.73
N LEU A 168 -14.47 20.42 11.61
CA LEU A 168 -14.22 21.67 12.31
C LEU A 168 -14.47 21.48 13.81
N VAL A 169 -13.47 21.79 14.62
CA VAL A 169 -13.63 21.89 16.07
C VAL A 169 -14.42 23.16 16.36
N LYS A 170 -15.59 23.02 16.98
CA LYS A 170 -16.44 24.15 17.41
C LYS A 170 -16.00 24.60 18.78
#